data_dc8a7739f4728cd4430cb42ffced235d
#
_entry.id   dc8a7739f4728cd4430cb42ffced235d
#
_cell.length_a   1.000
_cell.length_b   1.000
_cell.length_c   1.000
_cell.angle_alpha   90.00
_cell.angle_beta   90.00
_cell.angle_gamma   90.00
#
_symmetry.space_group_name_H-M   'P 1'
#
loop_
_entity.id
_entity.type
_entity.pdbx_description
1 polymer ?
#
loop_
_entity_poly.entity_id
_entity_poly.type
_entity_poly.pdbx_seq_one_letter_code
_entity_poly.pdbx_strand_id
1 'polypeptide(L)'
;MLWQLFKIELFKIFKRPRTFIAFGAIAVIVVLIQFALKVNGKDFVELFLDSQEDIFDVPYEKIMNGYFVCVAILHTILIHVPLLVALIAGDMLSGEASAGTLRLLAGRPVTRTQIVLAKFFASSVYVVLLLIWMAALALFLSMLIFGTNDLVVFKEDAIHLMNHYDVLWRFIAAFVFAALALTMIAAMAIMFSAFAENSIGPIVSTVCIVVVFTIIEQLRVPVFKETIIPYSFTSHMLGWKGFFYVVTDEEGDTVDGSIENPSALVRSGLILVGYIVLFLFITTRYFKKKEILS
;
A
#
# COMPACT_ATOMS: atom_id res chain seq x y z
N MET A 1 -20.92 19.01 11.58
CA MET A 1 -19.60 19.55 11.95
C MET A 1 -18.43 18.69 11.46
N LEU A 2 -18.34 17.39 11.78
CA LEU A 2 -17.26 16.50 11.28
C LEU A 2 -17.14 16.50 9.75
N TRP A 3 -18.26 16.44 9.03
CA TRP A 3 -18.30 16.47 7.56
C TRP A 3 -17.74 17.76 6.96
N GLN A 4 -17.99 18.90 7.59
CA GLN A 4 -17.42 20.19 7.13
C GLN A 4 -15.91 20.25 7.34
N LEU A 5 -15.42 19.75 8.51
CA LEU A 5 -13.99 19.63 8.77
C LEU A 5 -13.32 18.70 7.75
N PHE A 6 -13.92 17.55 7.49
CA PHE A 6 -13.42 16.60 6.51
C PHE A 6 -13.26 17.24 5.11
N LYS A 7 -14.28 17.97 4.63
CA LYS A 7 -14.20 18.69 3.35
C LYS A 7 -13.07 19.71 3.32
N ILE A 8 -12.88 20.45 4.41
CA ILE A 8 -11.80 21.44 4.53
C ILE A 8 -10.43 20.75 4.51
N GLU A 9 -10.25 19.63 5.24
CA GLU A 9 -9.00 18.89 5.25
C GLU A 9 -8.70 18.27 3.89
N LEU A 10 -9.71 17.71 3.22
CA LEU A 10 -9.57 17.18 1.87
C LEU A 10 -9.15 18.28 0.88
N PHE A 11 -9.81 19.44 0.93
CA PHE A 11 -9.44 20.59 0.11
C PHE A 11 -8.00 21.04 0.36
N LYS A 12 -7.54 21.09 1.63
CA LYS A 12 -6.14 21.42 1.98
C LYS A 12 -5.14 20.45 1.35
N ILE A 13 -5.44 19.12 1.37
CA ILE A 13 -4.57 18.12 0.77
C ILE A 13 -4.39 18.41 -0.73
N PHE A 14 -5.48 18.55 -1.46
CA PHE A 14 -5.44 18.75 -2.92
C PHE A 14 -5.04 20.16 -3.36
N LYS A 15 -5.02 21.15 -2.47
CA LYS A 15 -4.48 22.49 -2.77
C LYS A 15 -2.95 22.54 -2.69
N ARG A 16 -2.29 21.57 -2.07
CA ARG A 16 -0.84 21.56 -1.87
C ARG A 16 -0.13 20.91 -3.05
N PRO A 17 0.88 21.56 -3.68
CA PRO A 17 1.62 20.98 -4.83
C PRO A 17 2.27 19.63 -4.53
N ARG A 18 2.75 19.42 -3.30
CA ARG A 18 3.38 18.15 -2.87
C ARG A 18 2.45 16.93 -2.99
N THR A 19 1.15 17.12 -2.92
CA THR A 19 0.17 16.04 -3.14
C THR A 19 0.32 15.44 -4.54
N PHE A 20 0.50 16.30 -5.55
CA PHE A 20 0.65 15.88 -6.94
C PHE A 20 2.02 15.28 -7.26
N ILE A 21 3.05 15.54 -6.43
CA ILE A 21 4.36 14.89 -6.56
C ILE A 21 4.22 13.38 -6.44
N ALA A 22 3.39 12.88 -5.51
CA ALA A 22 3.17 11.45 -5.34
C ALA A 22 2.49 10.82 -6.57
N PHE A 23 1.49 11.47 -7.14
CA PHE A 23 0.83 11.03 -8.37
C PHE A 23 1.80 11.03 -9.56
N GLY A 24 2.61 12.09 -9.69
CA GLY A 24 3.63 12.19 -10.73
C GLY A 24 4.72 11.15 -10.58
N ALA A 25 5.22 10.91 -9.36
CA ALA A 25 6.24 9.90 -9.10
C ALA A 25 5.75 8.49 -9.47
N ILE A 26 4.53 8.12 -9.06
CA ILE A 26 3.93 6.83 -9.46
C ILE A 26 3.82 6.74 -10.99
N ALA A 27 3.32 7.78 -11.66
CA ALA A 27 3.19 7.78 -13.11
C ALA A 27 4.53 7.57 -13.82
N VAL A 28 5.55 8.31 -13.41
CA VAL A 28 6.91 8.17 -13.98
C VAL A 28 7.46 6.77 -13.78
N ILE A 29 7.38 6.23 -12.55
CA ILE A 29 7.93 4.89 -12.24
C ILE A 29 7.17 3.82 -13.02
N VAL A 30 5.83 3.86 -13.05
CA VAL A 30 5.01 2.88 -13.78
C VAL A 30 5.35 2.90 -15.28
N VAL A 31 5.39 4.09 -15.89
CA VAL A 31 5.70 4.22 -17.33
C VAL A 31 7.13 3.76 -17.63
N LEU A 32 8.10 4.07 -16.76
CA LEU A 32 9.47 3.57 -16.92
C LEU A 32 9.57 2.06 -16.85
N ILE A 33 8.86 1.41 -15.90
CA ILE A 33 8.83 -0.06 -15.81
C ILE A 33 8.16 -0.65 -17.05
N GLN A 34 7.01 -0.12 -17.48
CA GLN A 34 6.33 -0.58 -18.69
C GLN A 34 7.19 -0.43 -19.94
N PHE A 35 7.89 0.70 -20.07
CA PHE A 35 8.81 0.92 -21.18
C PHE A 35 9.99 -0.07 -21.14
N ALA A 36 10.61 -0.24 -19.99
CA ALA A 36 11.71 -1.20 -19.82
C ALA A 36 11.29 -2.64 -20.17
N LEU A 37 10.11 -3.07 -19.68
CA LEU A 37 9.57 -4.40 -19.99
C LEU A 37 9.13 -4.55 -21.46
N LYS A 38 8.73 -3.46 -22.12
CA LYS A 38 8.42 -3.49 -23.56
C LYS A 38 9.67 -3.65 -24.43
N VAL A 39 10.79 -3.07 -24.01
CA VAL A 39 12.07 -3.12 -24.76
C VAL A 39 12.87 -4.39 -24.44
N ASN A 40 13.02 -4.72 -23.16
CA ASN A 40 13.90 -5.77 -22.65
C ASN A 40 13.14 -6.90 -21.93
N GLY A 41 11.85 -7.08 -22.22
CA GLY A 41 11.02 -8.03 -21.47
C GLY A 41 11.46 -9.50 -21.65
N LYS A 42 12.08 -9.85 -22.78
CA LYS A 42 12.65 -11.21 -22.98
C LYS A 42 13.77 -11.48 -21.99
N ASP A 43 14.75 -10.59 -21.91
CA ASP A 43 15.89 -10.70 -20.98
C ASP A 43 15.42 -10.73 -19.53
N PHE A 44 14.35 -9.97 -19.21
CA PHE A 44 13.76 -9.94 -17.86
C PHE A 44 13.12 -11.30 -17.52
N VAL A 45 12.35 -11.89 -18.43
CA VAL A 45 11.71 -13.20 -18.22
C VAL A 45 12.77 -14.30 -18.17
N GLU A 46 13.77 -14.29 -19.04
CA GLU A 46 14.90 -15.24 -19.02
C GLU A 46 15.64 -15.16 -17.68
N LEU A 47 16.01 -13.96 -17.20
CA LEU A 47 16.67 -13.78 -15.91
C LEU A 47 15.80 -14.29 -14.74
N PHE A 48 14.47 -14.17 -14.86
CA PHE A 48 13.54 -14.65 -13.84
C PHE A 48 13.40 -16.17 -13.88
N LEU A 49 13.40 -16.78 -15.07
CA LEU A 49 13.33 -18.23 -15.27
C LEU A 49 14.67 -18.92 -14.93
N ASP A 50 15.81 -18.32 -15.29
CA ASP A 50 17.15 -18.85 -14.95
C ASP A 50 17.39 -18.97 -13.45
N SER A 51 16.70 -18.14 -12.66
CA SER A 51 16.74 -18.24 -11.20
C SER A 51 15.95 -19.44 -10.64
N GLN A 52 15.17 -20.12 -11.49
CA GLN A 52 14.33 -21.29 -11.20
C GLN A 52 14.87 -22.48 -12.02
N GLU A 53 16.04 -23.00 -11.66
CA GLU A 53 16.68 -24.13 -12.34
C GLU A 53 15.66 -25.26 -12.64
N ASP A 54 15.55 -25.65 -13.90
CA ASP A 54 14.83 -26.81 -14.42
C ASP A 54 13.31 -26.75 -14.70
N ILE A 55 12.66 -25.59 -14.78
CA ILE A 55 11.22 -25.59 -15.00
C ILE A 55 10.80 -24.75 -16.22
N PHE A 56 10.40 -25.43 -17.30
CA PHE A 56 9.46 -25.05 -18.35
C PHE A 56 9.92 -24.23 -19.57
N ASP A 57 9.71 -24.84 -20.70
CA ASP A 57 9.68 -24.25 -22.05
C ASP A 57 8.37 -23.47 -22.30
N VAL A 58 8.09 -22.47 -21.42
CA VAL A 58 6.91 -21.61 -21.60
C VAL A 58 7.28 -20.47 -22.54
N PRO A 59 6.60 -20.32 -23.71
CA PRO A 59 6.89 -19.23 -24.63
C PRO A 59 6.76 -17.87 -23.97
N TYR A 60 7.74 -16.98 -24.18
CA TYR A 60 7.79 -15.62 -23.66
C TYR A 60 6.46 -14.86 -23.86
N GLU A 61 5.84 -15.01 -25.06
CA GLU A 61 4.59 -14.34 -25.40
C GLU A 61 3.41 -14.73 -24.50
N LYS A 62 3.45 -15.90 -23.88
CA LYS A 62 2.42 -16.33 -22.91
C LYS A 62 2.63 -15.72 -21.53
N ILE A 63 3.88 -15.49 -21.13
CA ILE A 63 4.23 -14.92 -19.82
C ILE A 63 4.03 -13.41 -19.83
N MET A 64 4.53 -12.73 -20.87
CA MET A 64 4.56 -11.28 -20.96
C MET A 64 3.20 -10.71 -21.40
N ASN A 65 2.29 -10.53 -20.45
CA ASN A 65 1.00 -9.91 -20.67
C ASN A 65 0.74 -8.78 -19.66
N GLY A 66 -0.34 -8.01 -19.85
CA GLY A 66 -0.66 -6.84 -19.01
C GLY A 66 -0.87 -7.19 -17.55
N TYR A 67 -1.37 -8.36 -17.22
CA TYR A 67 -1.54 -8.80 -15.83
C TYR A 67 -0.20 -9.12 -15.17
N PHE A 68 0.70 -9.82 -15.84
CA PHE A 68 2.04 -10.09 -15.34
C PHE A 68 2.82 -8.79 -15.10
N VAL A 69 2.78 -7.86 -16.07
CA VAL A 69 3.41 -6.54 -15.92
C VAL A 69 2.81 -5.77 -14.74
N CYS A 70 1.49 -5.83 -14.55
CA CYS A 70 0.84 -5.22 -13.38
C CYS A 70 1.34 -5.82 -12.06
N VAL A 71 1.45 -7.14 -11.95
CA VAL A 71 1.99 -7.82 -10.76
C VAL A 71 3.42 -7.37 -10.49
N ALA A 72 4.28 -7.32 -11.51
CA ALA A 72 5.67 -6.84 -11.38
C ALA A 72 5.73 -5.39 -10.89
N ILE A 73 4.87 -4.52 -11.44
CA ILE A 73 4.74 -3.12 -10.99
C ILE A 73 4.30 -3.05 -9.53
N LEU A 74 3.26 -3.81 -9.14
CA LEU A 74 2.76 -3.83 -7.76
C LEU A 74 3.82 -4.30 -6.77
N HIS A 75 4.57 -5.35 -7.11
CA HIS A 75 5.67 -5.83 -6.27
C HIS A 75 6.74 -4.76 -6.03
N THR A 76 7.04 -3.96 -7.07
CA THR A 76 8.06 -2.91 -6.97
C THR A 76 7.53 -1.67 -6.26
N ILE A 77 6.34 -1.19 -6.62
CA ILE A 77 5.85 0.13 -6.18
C ILE A 77 5.19 0.07 -4.81
N LEU A 78 4.40 -0.96 -4.49
CA LEU A 78 3.67 -1.02 -3.20
C LEU A 78 4.58 -0.96 -1.98
N ILE A 79 5.86 -1.32 -2.10
CA ILE A 79 6.85 -1.15 -1.03
C ILE A 79 7.21 0.34 -0.85
N HIS A 80 7.13 1.16 -1.90
CA HIS A 80 7.51 2.57 -1.87
C HIS A 80 6.34 3.52 -1.58
N VAL A 81 5.11 3.12 -1.88
CA VAL A 81 3.90 3.95 -1.64
C VAL A 81 3.73 4.38 -0.18
N PRO A 82 4.07 3.57 0.85
CA PRO A 82 4.08 4.02 2.25
C PRO A 82 4.84 5.32 2.49
N LEU A 83 5.94 5.56 1.76
CA LEU A 83 6.74 6.79 1.86
C LEU A 83 5.93 8.01 1.38
N LEU A 84 5.21 7.84 0.28
CA LEU A 84 4.36 8.90 -0.30
C LEU A 84 3.15 9.21 0.59
N VAL A 85 2.58 8.18 1.23
CA VAL A 85 1.51 8.34 2.21
C VAL A 85 2.00 9.06 3.46
N ALA A 86 3.18 8.66 3.98
CA ALA A 86 3.80 9.28 5.15
C ALA A 86 4.08 10.78 4.93
N LEU A 87 4.46 11.17 3.71
CA LEU A 87 4.71 12.57 3.34
C LEU A 87 3.48 13.46 3.56
N ILE A 88 2.30 12.96 3.25
CA ILE A 88 1.04 13.72 3.41
C ILE A 88 0.47 13.58 4.82
N ALA A 89 0.34 12.34 5.31
CA ALA A 89 -0.29 12.07 6.60
C ALA A 89 0.57 12.56 7.79
N GLY A 90 1.89 12.47 7.68
CA GLY A 90 2.84 12.95 8.70
C GLY A 90 2.84 14.46 8.89
N ASP A 91 2.41 15.23 7.89
CA ASP A 91 2.29 16.68 7.98
C ASP A 91 0.93 17.18 8.52
N MET A 92 -0.04 16.30 8.66
CA MET A 92 -1.43 16.69 8.91
C MET A 92 -1.65 17.49 10.22
N LEU A 93 -0.96 17.16 11.30
CA LEU A 93 -1.05 17.86 12.58
C LEU A 93 0.17 18.74 12.83
N SER A 94 1.37 18.20 12.63
CA SER A 94 2.63 18.90 12.85
C SER A 94 2.83 20.09 11.91
N GLY A 95 2.38 19.99 10.65
CA GLY A 95 2.42 21.10 9.70
C GLY A 95 1.51 22.26 10.11
N GLU A 96 0.36 21.99 10.72
CA GLU A 96 -0.50 23.04 11.27
C GLU A 96 0.04 23.61 12.58
N ALA A 97 0.72 22.77 13.38
CA ALA A 97 1.38 23.23 14.59
C ALA A 97 2.52 24.22 14.25
N SER A 98 3.39 23.84 13.31
CA SER A 98 4.51 24.69 12.87
C SER A 98 4.06 25.98 12.19
N ALA A 99 2.92 25.95 11.48
CA ALA A 99 2.32 27.15 10.87
C ALA A 99 1.49 28.01 11.83
N GLY A 100 1.34 27.61 13.11
CA GLY A 100 0.52 28.31 14.10
C GLY A 100 -1.00 28.23 13.86
N THR A 101 -1.44 27.56 12.77
CA THR A 101 -2.86 27.47 12.39
C THR A 101 -3.65 26.51 13.26
N LEU A 102 -2.98 25.63 14.01
CA LEU A 102 -3.61 24.70 14.93
C LEU A 102 -4.37 25.44 16.06
N ARG A 103 -3.87 26.60 16.51
CA ARG A 103 -4.52 27.47 17.51
C ARG A 103 -5.87 28.00 17.01
N LEU A 104 -5.91 28.45 15.75
CA LEU A 104 -7.13 28.94 15.11
C LEU A 104 -8.20 27.85 14.98
N LEU A 105 -7.77 26.59 14.77
CA LEU A 105 -8.66 25.44 14.69
C LEU A 105 -9.20 25.06 16.08
N ALA A 106 -8.37 25.13 17.12
CA ALA A 106 -8.75 24.83 18.50
C ALA A 106 -9.72 25.86 19.09
N GLY A 107 -9.73 27.12 18.61
CA GLY A 107 -10.68 28.16 19.02
C GLY A 107 -12.09 28.02 18.41
N ARG A 108 -12.32 27.08 17.50
CA ARG A 108 -13.64 26.81 16.92
C ARG A 108 -14.43 25.82 17.81
N PRO A 109 -15.78 25.83 17.76
CA PRO A 109 -16.61 24.90 18.53
C PRO A 109 -16.57 23.46 17.97
N VAL A 110 -15.36 22.85 17.91
CA VAL A 110 -15.09 21.49 17.43
C VAL A 110 -14.29 20.72 18.47
N THR A 111 -14.61 19.43 18.63
CA THR A 111 -13.85 18.58 19.55
C THR A 111 -12.51 18.17 18.96
N ARG A 112 -11.49 18.00 19.79
CA ARG A 112 -10.16 17.53 19.36
C ARG A 112 -10.21 16.15 18.66
N THR A 113 -11.13 15.29 19.08
CA THR A 113 -11.38 13.99 18.42
C THR A 113 -11.91 14.18 16.99
N GLN A 114 -12.83 15.14 16.79
CA GLN A 114 -13.34 15.42 15.44
C GLN A 114 -12.24 15.95 14.50
N ILE A 115 -11.28 16.71 15.03
CA ILE A 115 -10.13 17.18 14.24
C ILE A 115 -9.27 15.99 13.79
N VAL A 116 -8.90 15.09 14.70
CA VAL A 116 -8.09 13.91 14.39
C VAL A 116 -8.81 13.01 13.37
N LEU A 117 -10.09 12.71 13.59
CA LEU A 117 -10.89 11.86 12.70
C LEU A 117 -11.06 12.50 11.31
N ALA A 118 -11.32 13.81 11.23
CA ALA A 118 -11.43 14.50 9.94
C ALA A 118 -10.14 14.41 9.14
N LYS A 119 -8.98 14.56 9.76
CA LYS A 119 -7.67 14.43 9.14
C LYS A 119 -7.40 12.98 8.72
N PHE A 120 -7.74 12.01 9.55
CA PHE A 120 -7.61 10.60 9.22
C PHE A 120 -8.48 10.22 8.01
N PHE A 121 -9.76 10.57 8.00
CA PHE A 121 -10.63 10.27 6.85
C PHE A 121 -10.17 10.99 5.57
N ALA A 122 -9.69 12.23 5.67
CA ALA A 122 -9.16 12.95 4.51
C ALA A 122 -7.88 12.28 3.96
N SER A 123 -6.98 11.81 4.83
CA SER A 123 -5.81 11.04 4.39
C SER A 123 -6.18 9.67 3.83
N SER A 124 -7.22 9.00 4.36
CA SER A 124 -7.71 7.72 3.81
C SER A 124 -8.28 7.90 2.39
N VAL A 125 -9.03 8.98 2.15
CA VAL A 125 -9.50 9.30 0.79
C VAL A 125 -8.33 9.59 -0.15
N TYR A 126 -7.31 10.30 0.31
CA TYR A 126 -6.09 10.51 -0.47
C TYR A 126 -5.42 9.19 -0.85
N VAL A 127 -5.28 8.24 0.11
CA VAL A 127 -4.74 6.90 -0.13
C VAL A 127 -5.53 6.15 -1.20
N VAL A 128 -6.87 6.15 -1.10
CA VAL A 128 -7.75 5.48 -2.07
C VAL A 128 -7.57 6.09 -3.46
N LEU A 129 -7.54 7.42 -3.58
CA LEU A 129 -7.35 8.09 -4.88
C LEU A 129 -5.96 7.81 -5.47
N LEU A 130 -4.92 7.75 -4.63
CA LEU A 130 -3.58 7.39 -5.06
C LEU A 130 -3.52 5.95 -5.60
N LEU A 131 -4.22 5.01 -4.95
CA LEU A 131 -4.32 3.63 -5.40
C LEU A 131 -5.16 3.48 -6.66
N ILE A 132 -6.27 4.22 -6.80
CA ILE A 132 -7.06 4.24 -8.03
C ILE A 132 -6.20 4.74 -9.19
N TRP A 133 -5.40 5.80 -8.99
CA TRP A 133 -4.46 6.30 -9.97
C TRP A 133 -3.42 5.25 -10.35
N MET A 134 -2.84 4.59 -9.34
CA MET A 134 -1.88 3.50 -9.55
C MET A 134 -2.51 2.32 -10.31
N ALA A 135 -3.75 1.93 -9.95
CA ALA A 135 -4.47 0.86 -10.65
C ALA A 135 -4.75 1.23 -12.11
N ALA A 136 -5.15 2.48 -12.38
CA ALA A 136 -5.37 2.96 -13.74
C ALA A 136 -4.11 2.84 -14.61
N LEU A 137 -2.95 3.20 -14.07
CA LEU A 137 -1.69 3.13 -14.79
C LEU A 137 -1.10 1.71 -14.81
N ALA A 138 -1.07 1.01 -13.68
CA ALA A 138 -0.41 -0.28 -13.58
C ALA A 138 -1.22 -1.42 -14.19
N LEU A 139 -2.55 -1.40 -14.08
CA LEU A 139 -3.41 -2.45 -14.62
C LEU A 139 -3.91 -2.10 -16.02
N PHE A 140 -4.70 -1.02 -16.16
CA PHE A 140 -5.37 -0.74 -17.43
C PHE A 140 -4.38 -0.34 -18.54
N LEU A 141 -3.37 0.47 -18.24
CA LEU A 141 -2.37 0.84 -19.25
C LEU A 141 -1.50 -0.35 -19.64
N SER A 142 -1.14 -1.25 -18.69
CA SER A 142 -0.42 -2.48 -19.02
C SER A 142 -1.24 -3.41 -19.89
N MET A 143 -2.56 -3.57 -19.63
CA MET A 143 -3.45 -4.37 -20.48
C MET A 143 -3.52 -3.81 -21.91
N LEU A 144 -3.51 -2.48 -22.08
CA LEU A 144 -3.50 -1.84 -23.41
C LEU A 144 -2.19 -2.03 -24.17
N ILE A 145 -1.04 -2.05 -23.46
CA ILE A 145 0.30 -2.13 -24.08
C ILE A 145 0.70 -3.58 -24.38
N PHE A 146 0.39 -4.53 -23.49
CA PHE A 146 0.86 -5.92 -23.51
C PHE A 146 -0.26 -6.95 -23.80
N GLY A 147 -1.52 -6.50 -23.92
CA GLY A 147 -2.66 -7.38 -24.10
C GLY A 147 -3.09 -8.10 -22.81
N THR A 148 -4.12 -8.94 -22.96
CA THR A 148 -4.72 -9.71 -21.85
C THR A 148 -4.69 -11.19 -22.22
N ASN A 149 -3.95 -11.98 -21.46
CA ASN A 149 -3.91 -13.44 -21.52
C ASN A 149 -3.98 -13.99 -20.08
N ASP A 150 -3.94 -15.30 -19.93
CA ASP A 150 -3.90 -15.95 -18.63
C ASP A 150 -2.68 -15.49 -17.84
N LEU A 151 -2.87 -15.25 -16.53
CA LEU A 151 -1.79 -14.80 -15.68
C LEU A 151 -0.92 -15.98 -15.24
N VAL A 152 0.36 -15.88 -15.52
CA VAL A 152 1.36 -16.80 -14.98
C VAL A 152 1.76 -16.34 -13.59
N VAL A 153 1.51 -17.17 -12.59
CA VAL A 153 1.89 -16.93 -11.19
C VAL A 153 3.00 -17.89 -10.80
N PHE A 154 4.13 -17.34 -10.38
CA PHE A 154 5.28 -18.13 -9.90
C PHE A 154 5.14 -18.35 -8.39
N LYS A 155 5.11 -19.59 -7.96
CA LYS A 155 5.18 -20.02 -6.56
C LYS A 155 6.47 -20.82 -6.37
N GLU A 156 6.98 -20.89 -5.13
CA GLU A 156 8.29 -21.52 -4.84
C GLU A 156 8.46 -22.91 -5.45
N ASP A 157 7.39 -23.67 -5.64
CA ASP A 157 7.44 -25.07 -6.12
C ASP A 157 6.72 -25.33 -7.45
N ALA A 158 6.02 -24.34 -8.04
CA ALA A 158 5.24 -24.57 -9.26
C ALA A 158 4.87 -23.26 -9.99
N ILE A 159 4.65 -23.39 -11.30
CA ILE A 159 4.05 -22.34 -12.14
C ILE A 159 2.56 -22.63 -12.27
N HIS A 160 1.73 -21.67 -11.92
CA HIS A 160 0.28 -21.76 -12.06
C HIS A 160 -0.20 -20.82 -13.15
N LEU A 161 -1.05 -21.34 -14.03
CA LEU A 161 -1.77 -20.56 -15.03
C LEU A 161 -3.14 -20.19 -14.48
N MET A 162 -3.38 -18.91 -14.29
CA MET A 162 -4.66 -18.39 -13.82
C MET A 162 -5.45 -17.84 -15.00
N ASN A 163 -6.67 -18.33 -15.16
CA ASN A 163 -7.57 -17.93 -16.23
C ASN A 163 -7.84 -16.42 -16.18
N HIS A 164 -7.76 -15.73 -17.32
CA HIS A 164 -7.95 -14.29 -17.43
C HIS A 164 -9.28 -13.76 -16.84
N TYR A 165 -10.35 -14.58 -16.84
CA TYR A 165 -11.64 -14.21 -16.21
C TYR A 165 -11.56 -14.17 -14.69
N ASP A 166 -10.65 -14.93 -14.09
CA ASP A 166 -10.47 -15.00 -12.63
C ASP A 166 -9.47 -13.95 -12.08
N VAL A 167 -8.74 -13.30 -12.98
CA VAL A 167 -7.66 -12.37 -12.57
C VAL A 167 -8.18 -11.01 -12.10
N LEU A 168 -9.16 -10.43 -12.80
CA LEU A 168 -9.56 -9.02 -12.59
C LEU A 168 -10.10 -8.75 -11.19
N TRP A 169 -10.97 -9.61 -10.66
CA TRP A 169 -11.53 -9.43 -9.32
C TRP A 169 -10.45 -9.54 -8.22
N ARG A 170 -9.40 -10.37 -8.46
CA ARG A 170 -8.26 -10.53 -7.56
C ARG A 170 -7.45 -9.24 -7.47
N PHE A 171 -7.23 -8.55 -8.59
CA PHE A 171 -6.61 -7.22 -8.58
C PHE A 171 -7.46 -6.22 -7.79
N ILE A 172 -8.78 -6.20 -7.99
CA ILE A 172 -9.67 -5.32 -7.22
C ILE A 172 -9.55 -5.61 -5.72
N ALA A 173 -9.62 -6.88 -5.33
CA ALA A 173 -9.49 -7.30 -3.94
C ALA A 173 -8.10 -6.95 -3.36
N ALA A 174 -7.03 -7.16 -4.12
CA ALA A 174 -5.66 -6.78 -3.75
C ALA A 174 -5.53 -5.26 -3.56
N PHE A 175 -6.12 -4.44 -4.43
CA PHE A 175 -6.11 -2.98 -4.27
C PHE A 175 -6.94 -2.52 -3.05
N VAL A 176 -8.08 -3.15 -2.77
CA VAL A 176 -8.87 -2.86 -1.55
C VAL A 176 -8.06 -3.23 -0.30
N PHE A 177 -7.36 -4.36 -0.32
CA PHE A 177 -6.49 -4.76 0.78
C PHE A 177 -5.31 -3.80 0.95
N ALA A 178 -4.67 -3.39 -0.15
CA ALA A 178 -3.61 -2.38 -0.16
C ALA A 178 -4.10 -1.02 0.39
N ALA A 179 -5.35 -0.63 0.09
CA ALA A 179 -5.95 0.57 0.66
C ALA A 179 -6.05 0.50 2.19
N LEU A 180 -6.44 -0.66 2.74
CA LEU A 180 -6.45 -0.89 4.19
C LEU A 180 -5.05 -0.78 4.78
N ALA A 181 -4.05 -1.44 4.16
CA ALA A 181 -2.67 -1.43 4.61
C ALA A 181 -2.07 -0.01 4.60
N LEU A 182 -2.27 0.76 3.53
CA LEU A 182 -1.78 2.13 3.44
C LEU A 182 -2.55 3.12 4.33
N THR A 183 -3.83 2.85 4.60
CA THR A 183 -4.60 3.62 5.59
C THR A 183 -4.06 3.42 7.01
N MET A 184 -3.55 2.23 7.32
CA MET A 184 -2.84 1.97 8.57
C MET A 184 -1.54 2.80 8.66
N ILE A 185 -0.76 2.89 7.57
CA ILE A 185 0.42 3.77 7.51
C ILE A 185 0.03 5.24 7.72
N ALA A 186 -1.08 5.69 7.13
CA ALA A 186 -1.59 7.05 7.35
C ALA A 186 -1.95 7.29 8.83
N ALA A 187 -2.59 6.32 9.49
CA ALA A 187 -2.91 6.41 10.92
C ALA A 187 -1.64 6.50 11.78
N MET A 188 -0.61 5.69 11.48
CA MET A 188 0.70 5.73 12.14
C MET A 188 1.40 7.08 11.94
N ALA A 189 1.41 7.60 10.72
CA ALA A 189 2.02 8.89 10.40
C ALA A 189 1.30 10.05 11.11
N ILE A 190 -0.03 10.04 11.19
CA ILE A 190 -0.82 11.01 11.96
C ILE A 190 -0.52 10.90 13.46
N MET A 191 -0.32 9.70 13.97
CA MET A 191 0.07 9.51 15.38
C MET A 191 1.41 10.21 15.65
N PHE A 192 2.44 9.99 14.85
CA PHE A 192 3.71 10.70 15.02
C PHE A 192 3.57 12.20 14.80
N SER A 193 2.72 12.62 13.87
CA SER A 193 2.39 14.02 13.63
C SER A 193 1.77 14.73 14.85
N ALA A 194 1.04 14.00 15.69
CA ALA A 194 0.49 14.56 16.92
C ALA A 194 1.56 14.86 17.98
N PHE A 195 2.64 14.06 18.00
CA PHE A 195 3.74 14.23 18.98
C PHE A 195 4.75 15.31 18.58
N ALA A 196 4.83 15.65 17.30
CA ALA A 196 5.84 16.57 16.78
C ALA A 196 5.31 18.00 16.62
N GLU A 197 6.25 18.94 16.59
CA GLU A 197 5.98 20.36 16.32
C GLU A 197 6.34 20.77 14.90
N ASN A 198 7.10 19.91 14.19
CA ASN A 198 7.46 20.10 12.79
C ASN A 198 7.11 18.86 11.94
N SER A 199 6.99 19.04 10.63
CA SER A 199 6.55 17.98 9.72
C SER A 199 7.63 16.93 9.38
N ILE A 200 8.90 17.26 9.54
CA ILE A 200 10.01 16.39 9.12
C ILE A 200 10.09 15.16 10.03
N GLY A 201 10.03 15.37 11.34
CA GLY A 201 10.10 14.29 12.32
C GLY A 201 9.11 13.15 12.08
N PRO A 202 7.80 13.42 12.00
CA PRO A 202 6.79 12.38 11.76
C PRO A 202 6.97 11.62 10.45
N ILE A 203 7.31 12.34 9.37
CA ILE A 203 7.54 11.73 8.06
C ILE A 203 8.72 10.77 8.15
N VAL A 204 9.86 11.24 8.66
CA VAL A 204 11.07 10.43 8.79
C VAL A 204 10.85 9.25 9.72
N SER A 205 10.21 9.45 10.89
CA SER A 205 9.93 8.36 11.84
C SER A 205 9.06 7.27 11.22
N THR A 206 7.99 7.66 10.50
CA THR A 206 7.12 6.69 9.81
C THR A 206 7.90 5.89 8.78
N VAL A 207 8.68 6.59 7.95
CA VAL A 207 9.50 5.96 6.90
C VAL A 207 10.54 5.02 7.51
N CYS A 208 11.29 5.46 8.53
CA CYS A 208 12.30 4.65 9.19
C CYS A 208 11.70 3.37 9.79
N ILE A 209 10.54 3.46 10.45
CA ILE A 209 9.89 2.28 11.01
C ILE A 209 9.47 1.30 9.93
N VAL A 210 8.86 1.77 8.83
CA VAL A 210 8.49 0.91 7.70
C VAL A 210 9.73 0.24 7.12
N VAL A 211 10.81 0.98 6.86
CA VAL A 211 12.05 0.45 6.29
C VAL A 211 12.68 -0.57 7.22
N VAL A 212 12.80 -0.28 8.51
CA VAL A 212 13.39 -1.19 9.50
C VAL A 212 12.64 -2.52 9.57
N PHE A 213 11.29 -2.47 9.66
CA PHE A 213 10.50 -3.69 9.71
C PHE A 213 10.54 -4.47 8.39
N THR A 214 10.60 -3.78 7.24
CA THR A 214 10.77 -4.43 5.93
C THR A 214 12.13 -5.13 5.84
N ILE A 215 13.22 -4.52 6.35
CA ILE A 215 14.54 -5.14 6.39
C ILE A 215 14.53 -6.37 7.31
N ILE A 216 13.94 -6.28 8.51
CA ILE A 216 13.84 -7.41 9.45
C ILE A 216 13.11 -8.59 8.79
N GLU A 217 12.08 -8.32 8.03
CA GLU A 217 11.29 -9.33 7.31
C GLU A 217 12.11 -10.03 6.20
N GLN A 218 12.95 -9.27 5.49
CA GLN A 218 13.79 -9.80 4.42
C GLN A 218 15.00 -10.60 4.92
N LEU A 219 15.48 -10.33 6.13
CA LEU A 219 16.65 -11.02 6.72
C LEU A 219 16.46 -12.52 6.94
N ARG A 220 15.21 -13.03 6.92
CA ARG A 220 14.83 -14.45 7.10
C ARG A 220 15.50 -15.14 8.32
N VAL A 221 15.89 -14.36 9.34
CA VAL A 221 16.49 -14.90 10.57
C VAL A 221 15.43 -15.66 11.36
N PRO A 222 15.67 -16.93 11.77
CA PRO A 222 14.66 -17.77 12.41
C PRO A 222 14.02 -17.12 13.65
N VAL A 223 14.82 -16.47 14.51
CA VAL A 223 14.32 -15.76 15.70
C VAL A 223 13.30 -14.67 15.33
N PHE A 224 13.54 -13.91 14.26
CA PHE A 224 12.60 -12.88 13.83
C PHE A 224 11.33 -13.48 13.23
N LYS A 225 11.46 -14.61 12.51
CA LYS A 225 10.33 -15.29 11.89
C LYS A 225 9.31 -15.77 12.93
N GLU A 226 9.76 -16.20 14.09
CA GLU A 226 8.88 -16.74 15.14
C GLU A 226 8.38 -15.68 16.12
N THR A 227 9.17 -14.62 16.40
CA THR A 227 8.88 -13.66 17.47
C THR A 227 8.36 -12.32 16.97
N ILE A 228 8.88 -11.78 15.86
CA ILE A 228 8.58 -10.42 15.40
C ILE A 228 7.64 -10.42 14.19
N ILE A 229 7.94 -11.22 13.17
CA ILE A 229 7.22 -11.21 11.88
C ILE A 229 5.72 -11.48 12.05
N PRO A 230 5.25 -12.42 12.90
CA PRO A 230 3.82 -12.69 13.06
C PRO A 230 2.99 -11.52 13.60
N TYR A 231 3.66 -10.57 14.26
CA TYR A 231 3.03 -9.36 14.81
C TYR A 231 3.39 -8.10 14.02
N SER A 232 4.32 -8.18 13.08
CA SER A 232 4.75 -7.05 12.28
C SER A 232 3.63 -6.58 11.34
N PHE A 233 3.35 -5.29 11.34
CA PHE A 233 2.39 -4.73 10.39
C PHE A 233 2.86 -4.87 8.94
N THR A 234 4.17 -4.85 8.67
CA THR A 234 4.74 -4.98 7.31
C THR A 234 4.42 -6.33 6.69
N SER A 235 4.52 -7.44 7.45
CA SER A 235 4.15 -8.77 6.95
C SER A 235 2.67 -8.85 6.59
N HIS A 236 1.82 -8.22 7.40
CA HIS A 236 0.37 -8.17 7.12
C HIS A 236 0.02 -7.23 5.97
N MET A 237 0.81 -6.18 5.70
CA MET A 237 0.65 -5.32 4.53
C MET A 237 0.84 -6.09 3.22
N LEU A 238 1.72 -7.10 3.20
CA LEU A 238 1.96 -7.95 2.03
C LEU A 238 0.84 -8.97 1.76
N GLY A 239 -0.17 -9.04 2.61
CA GLY A 239 -1.31 -9.94 2.47
C GLY A 239 -2.05 -9.84 1.13
N TRP A 240 -1.96 -8.71 0.42
CA TRP A 240 -2.53 -8.55 -0.91
C TRP A 240 -2.03 -9.61 -1.91
N LYS A 241 -0.82 -10.15 -1.73
CA LYS A 241 -0.25 -11.22 -2.58
C LYS A 241 -1.05 -12.52 -2.49
N GLY A 242 -1.65 -12.80 -1.34
CA GLY A 242 -2.43 -13.99 -1.10
C GLY A 242 -3.69 -14.11 -1.98
N PHE A 243 -4.15 -13.02 -2.60
CA PHE A 243 -5.23 -13.09 -3.58
C PHE A 243 -4.81 -13.77 -4.89
N PHE A 244 -3.50 -13.86 -5.16
CA PHE A 244 -2.96 -14.50 -6.35
C PHE A 244 -2.48 -15.94 -6.11
N TYR A 245 -2.60 -16.46 -4.87
CA TYR A 245 -2.32 -17.85 -4.55
C TYR A 245 -3.62 -18.67 -4.64
N VAL A 246 -3.65 -19.61 -5.56
CA VAL A 246 -4.82 -20.46 -5.88
C VAL A 246 -4.61 -21.87 -5.34
N VAL A 247 -5.71 -22.56 -5.09
CA VAL A 247 -5.71 -24.01 -4.82
C VAL A 247 -5.54 -24.73 -6.14
N THR A 248 -4.71 -25.78 -6.17
CA THR A 248 -4.60 -26.71 -7.26
C THR A 248 -5.35 -28.00 -6.94
N ASP A 249 -5.97 -28.62 -7.93
CA ASP A 249 -6.57 -29.94 -7.82
C ASP A 249 -5.54 -31.07 -7.87
N GLU A 250 -6.01 -32.32 -7.83
CA GLU A 250 -5.14 -33.51 -7.87
C GLU A 250 -4.42 -33.68 -9.23
N GLU A 251 -4.92 -33.03 -10.28
CA GLU A 251 -4.34 -33.05 -11.63
C GLU A 251 -3.32 -31.91 -11.83
N GLY A 252 -3.18 -30.99 -10.86
CA GLY A 252 -2.29 -29.84 -10.88
C GLY A 252 -2.89 -28.60 -11.54
N ASP A 253 -4.17 -28.65 -11.93
CA ASP A 253 -4.88 -27.51 -12.52
C ASP A 253 -5.36 -26.54 -11.45
N THR A 254 -5.44 -25.25 -11.82
CA THR A 254 -5.90 -24.20 -10.89
C THR A 254 -7.42 -24.21 -10.77
N VAL A 255 -7.92 -24.19 -9.54
CA VAL A 255 -9.35 -24.09 -9.26
C VAL A 255 -9.77 -22.61 -9.31
N ASP A 256 -10.56 -22.24 -10.32
CA ASP A 256 -11.06 -20.87 -10.50
C ASP A 256 -11.83 -20.37 -9.26
N GLY A 257 -11.63 -19.09 -8.90
CA GLY A 257 -12.28 -18.46 -7.75
C GLY A 257 -11.71 -18.88 -6.39
N SER A 258 -10.78 -19.84 -6.32
CA SER A 258 -10.19 -20.29 -5.06
C SER A 258 -9.14 -19.31 -4.53
N ILE A 259 -8.96 -19.30 -3.21
CA ILE A 259 -7.83 -18.67 -2.52
C ILE A 259 -7.22 -19.72 -1.60
N GLU A 260 -5.91 -19.89 -1.65
CA GLU A 260 -5.22 -20.94 -0.88
C GLU A 260 -5.42 -20.78 0.63
N ASN A 261 -5.25 -19.56 1.16
CA ASN A 261 -5.33 -19.27 2.58
C ASN A 261 -6.24 -18.07 2.91
N PRO A 262 -7.57 -18.18 2.77
CA PRO A 262 -8.48 -17.06 3.03
C PRO A 262 -8.48 -16.64 4.51
N SER A 263 -8.27 -17.59 5.43
CA SER A 263 -8.17 -17.30 6.87
C SER A 263 -6.97 -16.41 7.22
N ALA A 264 -5.84 -16.60 6.53
CA ALA A 264 -4.65 -15.77 6.71
C ALA A 264 -4.87 -14.33 6.21
N LEU A 265 -5.60 -14.16 5.10
CA LEU A 265 -5.99 -12.84 4.59
C LEU A 265 -6.90 -12.09 5.55
N VAL A 266 -7.94 -12.76 6.07
CA VAL A 266 -8.86 -12.17 7.05
C VAL A 266 -8.10 -11.80 8.32
N ARG A 267 -7.26 -12.69 8.84
CA ARG A 267 -6.42 -12.41 10.01
C ARG A 267 -5.53 -11.19 9.79
N SER A 268 -4.85 -11.09 8.65
CA SER A 268 -4.01 -9.94 8.32
C SER A 268 -4.82 -8.66 8.24
N GLY A 269 -6.00 -8.69 7.61
CA GLY A 269 -6.91 -7.55 7.58
C GLY A 269 -7.35 -7.09 8.97
N LEU A 270 -7.72 -8.03 9.86
CA LEU A 270 -8.11 -7.71 11.24
C LEU A 270 -6.97 -7.11 12.05
N ILE A 271 -5.74 -7.60 11.88
CA ILE A 271 -4.55 -7.04 12.53
C ILE A 271 -4.30 -5.61 12.06
N LEU A 272 -4.39 -5.34 10.75
CA LEU A 272 -4.24 -3.97 10.21
C LEU A 272 -5.32 -3.02 10.76
N VAL A 273 -6.57 -3.46 10.85
CA VAL A 273 -7.65 -2.68 11.49
C VAL A 273 -7.33 -2.44 12.97
N GLY A 274 -6.83 -3.44 13.69
CA GLY A 274 -6.37 -3.31 15.07
C GLY A 274 -5.31 -2.22 15.24
N TYR A 275 -4.32 -2.17 14.34
CA TYR A 275 -3.30 -1.11 14.33
C TYR A 275 -3.90 0.27 14.05
N ILE A 276 -4.84 0.39 13.10
CA ILE A 276 -5.53 1.67 12.82
C ILE A 276 -6.22 2.17 14.09
N VAL A 277 -7.00 1.31 14.74
CA VAL A 277 -7.72 1.67 15.98
C VAL A 277 -6.75 2.07 17.08
N LEU A 278 -5.66 1.31 17.26
CA LEU A 278 -4.62 1.59 18.26
C LEU A 278 -3.97 2.96 18.02
N PHE A 279 -3.52 3.22 16.80
CA PHE A 279 -2.85 4.50 16.47
C PHE A 279 -3.81 5.69 16.61
N LEU A 280 -5.06 5.56 16.18
CA LEU A 280 -6.07 6.60 16.36
C LEU A 280 -6.43 6.82 17.85
N PHE A 281 -6.49 5.76 18.63
CA PHE A 281 -6.73 5.86 20.07
C PHE A 281 -5.59 6.61 20.76
N ILE A 282 -4.33 6.24 20.49
CA ILE A 282 -3.15 6.93 21.02
C ILE A 282 -3.16 8.40 20.59
N THR A 283 -3.37 8.67 19.30
CA THR A 283 -3.43 10.03 18.76
C THR A 283 -4.47 10.89 19.46
N THR A 284 -5.70 10.36 19.57
CA THR A 284 -6.80 11.11 20.19
C THR A 284 -6.58 11.36 21.69
N ARG A 285 -6.04 10.38 22.41
CA ARG A 285 -5.73 10.51 23.84
C ARG A 285 -4.64 11.56 24.09
N TYR A 286 -3.57 11.51 23.29
CA TYR A 286 -2.48 12.47 23.38
C TYR A 286 -2.95 13.87 22.98
N PHE A 287 -3.63 14.02 21.85
CA PHE A 287 -4.08 15.31 21.34
C PHE A 287 -5.11 15.99 22.24
N LYS A 288 -5.90 15.23 23.02
CA LYS A 288 -6.79 15.79 24.06
C LYS A 288 -6.03 16.46 25.20
N LYS A 289 -4.82 15.99 25.53
CA LYS A 289 -4.01 16.51 26.64
C LYS A 289 -3.01 17.58 26.20
N LYS A 290 -2.69 17.64 24.89
CA LYS A 290 -1.71 18.58 24.35
C LYS A 290 -2.16 20.04 24.58
N GLU A 291 -1.33 20.84 25.25
CA GLU A 291 -1.53 22.28 25.37
C GLU A 291 -1.23 22.93 24.00
N ILE A 292 -2.22 23.64 23.45
CA ILE A 292 -2.13 24.28 22.13
C ILE A 292 -1.91 25.80 22.28
N LEU A 293 -1.98 26.29 23.54
CA LEU A 293 -2.02 27.72 23.86
C LEU A 293 -0.67 28.31 24.30
N SER A 294 0.36 27.52 24.46
CA SER A 294 1.70 28.00 24.86
C SER A 294 2.53 28.43 23.64
#